data_1f9af812fac1bcd0fb15732773499ba7
#
_entry.id   1f9af812fac1bcd0fb15732773499ba7
#
_cell.length_a   1.000
_cell.length_b   1.000
_cell.length_c   1.000
_cell.angle_alpha   90.00
_cell.angle_beta   90.00
_cell.angle_gamma   90.00
#
_symmetry.space_group_name_H-M   'P 1'
#
loop_
_entity.id
_entity.type
_entity.pdbx_description
1 polymer ?
#
loop_
_entity_poly.entity_id
_entity_poly.type
_entity_poly.pdbx_seq_one_letter_code
_entity_poly.pdbx_strand_id
1 'polypeptide(L)'
;DIYQELDNLSNGKALDISEQDAEDFGNAMKEVLLKWSKPYEERKEETLRMSNVGKPNRQLWYDFNSDKEPSPFKAPTQLVFLYGHILEEVGLMLVRLAGHEVTSEQKEVQVSGVTGHMDCIIDGEVIDIKSTSGFSFKKFKNGTLPEDDPFGYMAQIAGYEAGEGTNKGGFLAINKENGEIALLIPAEMDKPNIKHRISKLKKELKLATPP
;
A
#
# COMPACT_ATOMS: atom_id res chain seq x y z
N ASP A 1 -8.72 -10.01 -17.02
CA ASP A 1 -7.62 -10.65 -16.24
C ASP A 1 -6.26 -10.21 -16.83
N ILE A 2 -5.40 -9.62 -15.97
CA ILE A 2 -4.07 -9.10 -16.37
C ILE A 2 -3.23 -10.18 -17.08
N TYR A 3 -3.22 -11.40 -16.57
CA TYR A 3 -2.45 -12.48 -17.19
C TYR A 3 -2.97 -12.85 -18.58
N GLN A 4 -4.27 -12.79 -18.82
CA GLN A 4 -4.84 -13.06 -20.13
C GLN A 4 -4.34 -12.05 -21.17
N GLU A 5 -4.20 -10.78 -20.80
CA GLU A 5 -3.64 -9.75 -21.70
C GLU A 5 -2.15 -10.00 -21.99
N LEU A 6 -1.37 -10.32 -20.95
CA LEU A 6 0.04 -10.63 -21.12
C LEU A 6 0.28 -11.92 -21.91
N ASP A 7 -0.57 -12.93 -21.72
CA ASP A 7 -0.55 -14.15 -22.53
C ASP A 7 -0.89 -13.88 -24.01
N ASN A 8 -1.81 -12.94 -24.27
CA ASN A 8 -2.09 -12.47 -25.62
C ASN A 8 -0.83 -11.93 -26.30
N LEU A 9 -0.05 -11.10 -25.60
CA LEU A 9 1.23 -10.59 -26.10
C LEU A 9 2.21 -11.74 -26.40
N SER A 10 2.34 -12.70 -25.50
CA SER A 10 3.19 -13.89 -25.67
C SER A 10 2.78 -14.74 -26.88
N ASN A 11 1.51 -14.72 -27.25
CA ASN A 11 0.94 -15.40 -28.41
C ASN A 11 0.93 -14.53 -29.69
N GLY A 12 1.68 -13.43 -29.71
CA GLY A 12 1.86 -12.57 -30.87
C GLY A 12 0.69 -11.62 -31.16
N LYS A 13 -0.21 -11.42 -30.21
CA LYS A 13 -1.24 -10.39 -30.30
C LYS A 13 -0.72 -9.10 -29.65
N ALA A 14 -0.93 -7.95 -30.29
CA ALA A 14 -0.61 -6.67 -29.68
C ALA A 14 -1.49 -6.39 -28.47
N LEU A 15 -0.94 -5.72 -27.47
CA LEU A 15 -1.73 -5.11 -26.41
C LEU A 15 -2.39 -3.84 -26.96
N ASP A 16 -3.64 -3.60 -26.57
CA ASP A 16 -4.38 -2.39 -26.95
C ASP A 16 -4.04 -1.24 -26.00
N ILE A 17 -2.84 -0.71 -26.18
CA ILE A 17 -2.36 0.47 -25.43
C ILE A 17 -2.49 1.67 -26.36
N SER A 18 -3.40 2.59 -26.03
CA SER A 18 -3.56 3.84 -26.77
C SER A 18 -2.39 4.80 -26.52
N GLU A 19 -2.21 5.80 -27.42
CA GLU A 19 -1.24 6.89 -27.17
C GLU A 19 -1.53 7.62 -25.85
N GLN A 20 -2.82 7.80 -25.51
CA GLN A 20 -3.25 8.42 -24.26
C GLN A 20 -2.82 7.61 -23.04
N ASP A 21 -3.01 6.27 -23.05
CA ASP A 21 -2.58 5.41 -21.95
C ASP A 21 -1.07 5.49 -21.73
N ALA A 22 -0.30 5.51 -22.81
CA ALA A 22 1.15 5.65 -22.76
C ALA A 22 1.58 7.02 -22.23
N GLU A 23 0.89 8.09 -22.62
CA GLU A 23 1.14 9.44 -22.12
C GLU A 23 0.78 9.57 -20.64
N ASP A 24 -0.37 9.05 -20.22
CA ASP A 24 -0.82 9.05 -18.82
C ASP A 24 0.16 8.30 -17.92
N PHE A 25 0.60 7.10 -18.35
CA PHE A 25 1.63 6.35 -17.65
C PHE A 25 2.96 7.13 -17.60
N GLY A 26 3.37 7.76 -18.70
CA GLY A 26 4.57 8.60 -18.74
C GLY A 26 4.50 9.78 -17.76
N ASN A 27 3.34 10.41 -17.65
CA ASN A 27 3.11 11.50 -16.70
C ASN A 27 3.14 10.99 -15.25
N ALA A 28 2.52 9.87 -14.95
CA ALA A 28 2.57 9.24 -13.62
C ALA A 28 4.02 8.93 -13.22
N MET A 29 4.80 8.33 -14.12
CA MET A 29 6.22 8.05 -13.89
C MET A 29 7.06 9.31 -13.66
N LYS A 30 6.78 10.39 -14.40
CA LYS A 30 7.42 11.69 -14.18
C LYS A 30 7.15 12.22 -12.78
N GLU A 31 5.90 12.17 -12.31
CA GLU A 31 5.54 12.61 -10.96
C GLU A 31 6.23 11.76 -9.87
N VAL A 32 6.31 10.44 -10.06
CA VAL A 32 7.07 9.55 -9.17
C VAL A 32 8.52 10.00 -9.05
N LEU A 33 9.19 10.25 -10.17
CA LEU A 33 10.59 10.67 -10.19
C LEU A 33 10.78 12.06 -9.55
N LEU A 34 9.88 13.01 -9.82
CA LEU A 34 9.95 14.35 -9.25
C LEU A 34 9.71 14.35 -7.73
N LYS A 35 8.82 13.49 -7.24
CA LYS A 35 8.62 13.30 -5.80
C LYS A 35 9.84 12.64 -5.15
N TRP A 36 10.35 11.58 -5.76
CA TRP A 36 11.50 10.83 -5.23
C TRP A 36 12.80 11.63 -5.25
N SER A 37 12.98 12.55 -6.20
CA SER A 37 14.19 13.40 -6.30
C SER A 37 14.30 14.44 -5.18
N LYS A 38 13.23 14.67 -4.42
CA LYS A 38 13.24 15.60 -3.29
C LYS A 38 13.91 14.94 -2.09
N PRO A 39 14.67 15.70 -1.28
CA PRO A 39 15.19 15.16 -0.03
C PRO A 39 14.06 14.53 0.78
N TYR A 40 14.28 13.31 1.25
CA TYR A 40 13.36 12.72 2.23
C TYR A 40 13.45 13.56 3.50
N GLU A 41 12.36 14.27 3.82
CA GLU A 41 12.27 14.92 5.11
C GLU A 41 12.15 13.82 6.16
N GLU A 42 13.24 13.60 6.91
CA GLU A 42 13.25 12.73 8.08
C GLU A 42 12.23 13.28 9.08
N ARG A 43 11.06 12.68 9.10
CA ARG A 43 10.01 13.02 10.06
C ARG A 43 10.14 12.08 11.23
N LYS A 44 10.42 12.63 12.41
CA LYS A 44 10.07 11.94 13.64
C LYS A 44 8.60 11.53 13.51
N GLU A 45 8.28 10.26 13.74
CA GLU A 45 6.88 9.82 13.70
C GLU A 45 6.14 10.44 14.89
N GLU A 46 5.64 11.66 14.74
CA GLU A 46 4.88 12.38 15.78
C GLU A 46 3.38 12.20 15.61
N THR A 47 2.95 11.58 14.50
CA THR A 47 1.54 11.40 14.17
C THR A 47 1.22 9.98 13.71
N LEU A 48 0.10 9.46 14.21
CA LEU A 48 -0.48 8.24 13.65
C LEU A 48 -0.98 8.52 12.22
N ARG A 49 -0.63 7.60 11.33
CA ARG A 49 -1.08 7.58 9.94
C ARG A 49 -1.64 6.20 9.62
N MET A 50 -2.50 6.08 8.62
CA MET A 50 -3.09 4.80 8.24
C MET A 50 -2.02 3.74 7.92
N SER A 51 -0.90 4.15 7.33
CA SER A 51 0.23 3.27 7.01
C SER A 51 1.03 2.75 8.22
N ASN A 52 0.81 3.30 9.44
CA ASN A 52 1.53 2.85 10.63
C ASN A 52 0.63 2.30 11.73
N VAL A 53 -0.70 2.49 11.68
CA VAL A 53 -1.63 2.04 12.74
C VAL A 53 -1.57 0.54 13.00
N GLY A 54 -1.13 -0.26 12.05
CA GLY A 54 -1.01 -1.72 12.17
C GLY A 54 0.28 -2.19 12.84
N LYS A 55 1.29 -1.35 12.97
CA LYS A 55 2.57 -1.71 13.60
C LYS A 55 2.35 -2.16 15.07
N PRO A 56 3.23 -3.00 15.64
CA PRO A 56 3.17 -3.38 17.05
C PRO A 56 3.16 -2.16 17.98
N ASN A 57 2.29 -2.15 19.00
CA ASN A 57 2.09 -1.00 19.88
C ASN A 57 3.40 -0.54 20.56
N ARG A 58 4.20 -1.50 21.01
CA ARG A 58 5.51 -1.21 21.62
C ARG A 58 6.47 -0.55 20.66
N GLN A 59 6.51 -0.99 19.39
CA GLN A 59 7.32 -0.36 18.36
C GLN A 59 6.87 1.09 18.12
N LEU A 60 5.56 1.31 17.92
CA LEU A 60 5.00 2.66 17.76
C LEU A 60 5.32 3.55 18.95
N TRP A 61 5.23 3.01 20.17
CA TRP A 61 5.57 3.80 21.36
C TRP A 61 7.02 4.31 21.29
N TYR A 62 7.97 3.45 20.92
CA TYR A 62 9.37 3.88 20.74
C TYR A 62 9.56 4.84 19.56
N ASP A 63 8.86 4.61 18.43
CA ASP A 63 8.92 5.50 17.26
C ASP A 63 8.46 6.93 17.64
N PHE A 64 7.51 7.06 18.58
CA PHE A 64 6.94 8.34 19.01
C PHE A 64 7.68 9.00 20.20
N ASN A 65 8.17 8.21 21.13
CA ASN A 65 8.70 8.70 22.42
C ASN A 65 10.23 8.60 22.53
N SER A 66 10.92 8.12 21.50
CA SER A 66 12.37 8.07 21.51
C SER A 66 12.97 9.44 21.24
N ASP A 67 13.99 9.82 22.02
CA ASP A 67 14.81 11.01 21.76
C ASP A 67 15.86 10.78 20.66
N LYS A 68 15.93 9.57 20.09
CA LYS A 68 16.87 9.27 19.01
C LYS A 68 16.41 9.95 17.74
N GLU A 69 17.32 10.71 17.14
CA GLU A 69 17.14 11.19 15.78
C GLU A 69 16.99 10.00 14.81
N PRO A 70 16.04 10.06 13.85
CA PRO A 70 15.91 9.03 12.85
C PRO A 70 17.23 8.90 12.08
N SER A 71 17.68 7.68 11.86
CA SER A 71 18.86 7.43 11.02
C SER A 71 18.48 7.54 9.55
N PRO A 72 19.26 8.24 8.73
CA PRO A 72 18.99 8.37 7.31
C PRO A 72 18.94 7.00 6.63
N PHE A 73 18.00 6.84 5.70
CA PHE A 73 17.91 5.62 4.92
C PHE A 73 19.15 5.42 4.06
N LYS A 74 19.67 4.22 4.05
CA LYS A 74 20.79 3.85 3.19
C LYS A 74 20.38 3.94 1.71
N ALA A 75 21.34 4.21 0.83
CA ALA A 75 21.09 4.32 -0.61
C ALA A 75 20.30 3.13 -1.21
N PRO A 76 20.57 1.86 -0.88
CA PRO A 76 19.75 0.75 -1.38
C PRO A 76 18.28 0.83 -0.95
N THR A 77 17.99 1.34 0.25
CA THR A 77 16.61 1.51 0.74
C THR A 77 15.86 2.57 -0.07
N GLN A 78 16.54 3.67 -0.46
CA GLN A 78 15.96 4.69 -1.32
C GLN A 78 15.55 4.11 -2.68
N LEU A 79 16.37 3.23 -3.25
CA LEU A 79 16.05 2.55 -4.51
C LEU A 79 14.85 1.59 -4.35
N VAL A 80 14.76 0.90 -3.21
CA VAL A 80 13.60 0.03 -2.91
C VAL A 80 12.30 0.83 -2.84
N PHE A 81 12.32 2.04 -2.29
CA PHE A 81 11.16 2.93 -2.28
C PHE A 81 10.75 3.35 -3.69
N LEU A 82 11.74 3.71 -4.53
CA LEU A 82 11.47 4.03 -5.93
C LEU A 82 10.83 2.83 -6.67
N TYR A 83 11.35 1.62 -6.48
CA TYR A 83 10.75 0.41 -7.05
C TYR A 83 9.29 0.21 -6.60
N GLY A 84 8.98 0.53 -5.34
CA GLY A 84 7.61 0.46 -4.84
C GLY A 84 6.67 1.33 -5.66
N HIS A 85 7.01 2.60 -5.81
CA HIS A 85 6.20 3.56 -6.57
C HIS A 85 6.11 3.21 -8.06
N ILE A 86 7.22 2.78 -8.68
CA ILE A 86 7.19 2.35 -10.09
C ILE A 86 6.26 1.16 -10.29
N LEU A 87 6.32 0.16 -9.42
CA LEU A 87 5.50 -1.04 -9.54
C LEU A 87 4.02 -0.77 -9.22
N GLU A 88 3.72 0.21 -8.40
CA GLU A 88 2.35 0.70 -8.17
C GLU A 88 1.76 1.23 -9.48
N GLU A 89 2.45 2.14 -10.17
CA GLU A 89 2.00 2.69 -11.45
C GLU A 89 1.89 1.62 -12.55
N VAL A 90 2.86 0.69 -12.61
CA VAL A 90 2.79 -0.46 -13.52
C VAL A 90 1.56 -1.33 -13.22
N GLY A 91 1.28 -1.58 -11.94
CA GLY A 91 0.08 -2.32 -11.52
C GLY A 91 -1.21 -1.65 -11.96
N LEU A 92 -1.33 -0.33 -11.75
CA LEU A 92 -2.50 0.46 -12.19
C LEU A 92 -2.68 0.42 -13.71
N MET A 93 -1.60 0.59 -14.47
CA MET A 93 -1.63 0.47 -15.93
C MET A 93 -2.14 -0.92 -16.37
N LEU A 94 -1.61 -2.00 -15.79
CA LEU A 94 -2.02 -3.36 -16.14
C LEU A 94 -3.48 -3.66 -15.79
N VAL A 95 -3.97 -3.11 -14.69
CA VAL A 95 -5.38 -3.23 -14.27
C VAL A 95 -6.30 -2.54 -15.28
N ARG A 96 -5.96 -1.33 -15.73
CA ARG A 96 -6.71 -0.61 -16.76
C ARG A 96 -6.68 -1.34 -18.10
N LEU A 97 -5.51 -1.83 -18.50
CA LEU A 97 -5.33 -2.62 -19.72
C LEU A 97 -6.21 -3.87 -19.73
N ALA A 98 -6.41 -4.49 -18.56
CA ALA A 98 -7.31 -5.63 -18.40
C ALA A 98 -8.80 -5.26 -18.36
N GLY A 99 -9.14 -3.99 -18.59
CA GLY A 99 -10.52 -3.49 -18.69
C GLY A 99 -11.19 -3.19 -17.36
N HIS A 100 -10.45 -3.12 -16.26
CA HIS A 100 -10.99 -2.74 -14.95
C HIS A 100 -11.07 -1.22 -14.78
N GLU A 101 -12.09 -0.75 -14.09
CA GLU A 101 -12.22 0.66 -13.74
C GLU A 101 -11.33 1.00 -12.53
N VAL A 102 -10.46 2.00 -12.70
CA VAL A 102 -9.61 2.53 -11.63
C VAL A 102 -10.01 3.95 -11.31
N THR A 103 -10.36 4.22 -10.06
CA THR A 103 -10.79 5.54 -9.59
C THR A 103 -10.16 5.90 -8.24
N SER A 104 -10.30 7.14 -7.82
CA SER A 104 -9.90 7.63 -6.48
C SER A 104 -8.42 7.39 -6.13
N GLU A 105 -7.54 7.49 -7.13
CA GLU A 105 -6.09 7.32 -6.93
C GLU A 105 -5.54 8.33 -5.93
N GLN A 106 -4.72 7.84 -5.00
CA GLN A 106 -4.06 8.62 -3.95
C GLN A 106 -5.04 9.49 -3.12
N LYS A 107 -6.31 9.07 -3.02
CA LYS A 107 -7.34 9.79 -2.28
C LYS A 107 -7.02 9.79 -0.79
N GLU A 108 -7.05 10.99 -0.20
CA GLU A 108 -6.95 11.13 1.25
C GLU A 108 -8.23 10.63 1.95
N VAL A 109 -8.05 9.81 2.97
CA VAL A 109 -9.12 9.33 3.85
C VAL A 109 -8.77 9.60 5.31
N GLN A 110 -9.79 9.78 6.15
CA GLN A 110 -9.59 10.05 7.57
C GLN A 110 -10.53 9.21 8.43
N VAL A 111 -9.98 8.56 9.46
CA VAL A 111 -10.75 7.80 10.45
C VAL A 111 -10.27 8.20 11.85
N SER A 112 -11.20 8.67 12.69
CA SER A 112 -10.92 9.06 14.09
C SER A 112 -9.71 10.01 14.22
N GLY A 113 -9.54 10.94 13.26
CA GLY A 113 -8.43 11.89 13.23
C GLY A 113 -7.06 11.26 12.88
N VAL A 114 -7.06 10.12 12.23
CA VAL A 114 -5.89 9.51 11.59
C VAL A 114 -6.10 9.57 10.09
N THR A 115 -5.13 10.13 9.38
CA THR A 115 -5.17 10.34 7.93
C THR A 115 -4.33 9.30 7.21
N GLY A 116 -4.71 8.96 6.00
CA GLY A 116 -3.93 8.15 5.06
C GLY A 116 -4.34 8.45 3.63
N HIS A 117 -3.51 8.04 2.68
CA HIS A 117 -3.82 8.07 1.25
C HIS A 117 -3.93 6.63 0.81
N MET A 118 -5.09 6.27 0.30
CA MET A 118 -5.30 4.95 -0.31
C MET A 118 -4.79 4.96 -1.74
N ASP A 119 -4.33 3.82 -2.23
CA ASP A 119 -3.77 3.77 -3.57
C ASP A 119 -4.86 3.98 -4.62
N CYS A 120 -5.93 3.21 -4.58
CA CYS A 120 -7.04 3.35 -5.55
C CYS A 120 -8.32 2.60 -5.12
N ILE A 121 -9.36 2.79 -5.94
CA ILE A 121 -10.54 1.92 -5.99
C ILE A 121 -10.54 1.23 -7.34
N ILE A 122 -10.64 -0.11 -7.36
CA ILE A 122 -10.76 -0.93 -8.56
C ILE A 122 -12.13 -1.61 -8.54
N ASP A 123 -12.95 -1.40 -9.55
CA ASP A 123 -14.31 -1.97 -9.68
C ASP A 123 -15.16 -1.77 -8.41
N GLY A 124 -14.99 -0.65 -7.73
CA GLY A 124 -15.72 -0.31 -6.51
C GLY A 124 -15.15 -0.89 -5.20
N GLU A 125 -14.01 -1.57 -5.25
CA GLU A 125 -13.31 -2.10 -4.08
C GLU A 125 -12.03 -1.31 -3.78
N VAL A 126 -11.77 -1.02 -2.51
CA VAL A 126 -10.53 -0.34 -2.08
C VAL A 126 -9.35 -1.28 -2.25
N ILE A 127 -8.41 -0.95 -3.11
CA ILE A 127 -7.23 -1.79 -3.36
C ILE A 127 -5.96 -1.03 -3.00
N ASP A 128 -5.13 -1.72 -2.23
CA ASP A 128 -3.80 -1.26 -1.84
C ASP A 128 -2.76 -2.11 -2.60
N ILE A 129 -1.91 -1.45 -3.40
CA ILE A 129 -0.95 -2.12 -4.28
C ILE A 129 0.37 -2.32 -3.54
N LYS A 130 0.85 -3.56 -3.49
CA LYS A 130 2.07 -3.92 -2.77
C LYS A 130 3.15 -4.52 -3.67
N SER A 131 4.30 -3.87 -3.76
CA SER A 131 5.50 -4.50 -4.32
C SER A 131 6.20 -5.32 -3.24
N THR A 132 6.35 -6.62 -3.47
CA THR A 132 6.81 -7.54 -2.42
C THR A 132 8.02 -8.36 -2.85
N SER A 133 8.81 -8.83 -1.86
CA SER A 133 9.76 -9.92 -2.08
C SER A 133 9.03 -11.24 -2.26
N GLY A 134 9.66 -12.23 -2.86
CA GLY A 134 9.06 -13.55 -3.06
C GLY A 134 8.62 -14.22 -1.76
N PHE A 135 9.31 -13.98 -0.64
CA PHE A 135 8.87 -14.46 0.68
C PHE A 135 7.56 -13.82 1.13
N SER A 136 7.46 -12.50 1.08
CA SER A 136 6.24 -11.78 1.46
C SER A 136 5.09 -12.03 0.49
N PHE A 137 5.38 -12.15 -0.80
CA PHE A 137 4.39 -12.44 -1.83
C PHE A 137 3.59 -13.71 -1.56
N LYS A 138 4.24 -14.75 -1.04
CA LYS A 138 3.57 -16.03 -0.70
C LYS A 138 2.43 -15.83 0.31
N LYS A 139 2.53 -14.87 1.21
CA LYS A 139 1.46 -14.57 2.19
C LYS A 139 0.20 -14.03 1.50
N PHE A 140 0.36 -13.17 0.50
CA PHE A 140 -0.75 -12.66 -0.30
C PHE A 140 -1.33 -13.77 -1.19
N LYS A 141 -0.48 -14.50 -1.91
CA LYS A 141 -0.89 -15.57 -2.83
C LYS A 141 -1.63 -16.70 -2.13
N ASN A 142 -1.20 -17.07 -0.91
CA ASN A 142 -1.77 -18.17 -0.15
C ASN A 142 -2.87 -17.74 0.84
N GLY A 143 -3.16 -16.43 0.94
CA GLY A 143 -4.16 -15.91 1.90
C GLY A 143 -3.73 -15.95 3.36
N THR A 144 -2.44 -16.13 3.66
CA THR A 144 -1.92 -16.26 5.04
C THR A 144 -1.43 -14.95 5.64
N LEU A 145 -1.63 -13.81 4.94
CA LEU A 145 -1.26 -12.50 5.45
C LEU A 145 -1.92 -12.17 6.81
N PRO A 146 -3.20 -12.48 7.06
CA PRO A 146 -3.82 -12.20 8.37
C PRO A 146 -3.12 -12.88 9.55
N GLU A 147 -2.49 -14.03 9.32
CA GLU A 147 -1.81 -14.82 10.35
C GLU A 147 -0.41 -14.29 10.69
N ASP A 148 0.23 -13.61 9.74
CA ASP A 148 1.60 -13.09 9.87
C ASP A 148 1.76 -11.76 9.11
N ASP A 149 1.28 -10.67 9.75
CA ASP A 149 1.30 -9.29 9.23
C ASP A 149 2.18 -8.37 10.09
N PRO A 150 3.51 -8.47 9.99
CA PRO A 150 4.42 -7.66 10.78
C PRO A 150 4.40 -6.17 10.39
N PHE A 151 3.87 -5.84 9.22
CA PHE A 151 3.79 -4.45 8.72
C PHE A 151 2.47 -3.76 9.07
N GLY A 152 1.44 -4.54 9.47
CA GLY A 152 0.14 -4.01 9.84
C GLY A 152 -0.76 -3.65 8.66
N TYR A 153 -0.61 -4.34 7.54
CA TYR A 153 -1.40 -4.14 6.33
C TYR A 153 -2.89 -4.37 6.55
N MET A 154 -3.25 -5.36 7.38
CA MET A 154 -4.65 -5.63 7.73
C MET A 154 -5.33 -4.44 8.42
N ALA A 155 -4.61 -3.71 9.26
CA ALA A 155 -5.14 -2.51 9.89
C ALA A 155 -5.16 -1.31 8.92
N GLN A 156 -4.20 -1.23 8.01
CA GLN A 156 -4.16 -0.22 6.97
C GLN A 156 -5.38 -0.32 6.05
N ILE A 157 -5.66 -1.51 5.50
CA ILE A 157 -6.79 -1.71 4.61
C ILE A 157 -8.13 -1.49 5.34
N ALA A 158 -8.27 -1.97 6.59
CA ALA A 158 -9.45 -1.69 7.42
C ALA A 158 -9.66 -0.18 7.65
N GLY A 159 -8.57 0.59 7.71
CA GLY A 159 -8.60 2.04 7.81
C GLY A 159 -9.10 2.70 6.54
N TYR A 160 -8.64 2.27 5.41
CA TYR A 160 -9.06 2.78 4.12
C TYR A 160 -10.53 2.45 3.84
N GLU A 161 -10.96 1.22 4.10
CA GLU A 161 -12.36 0.81 4.02
C GLU A 161 -13.28 1.67 4.90
N ALA A 162 -12.88 1.86 6.16
CA ALA A 162 -13.66 2.69 7.09
C ALA A 162 -13.73 4.15 6.68
N GLY A 163 -12.69 4.68 6.02
CA GLY A 163 -12.65 6.03 5.47
C GLY A 163 -13.55 6.20 4.26
N GLU A 164 -13.66 5.18 3.40
CA GLU A 164 -14.55 5.14 2.25
C GLU A 164 -15.99 4.73 2.60
N GLY A 165 -16.24 4.26 3.82
CA GLY A 165 -17.56 3.78 4.22
C GLY A 165 -17.94 2.45 3.60
N THR A 166 -16.97 1.61 3.29
CA THR A 166 -17.12 0.26 2.73
C THR A 166 -16.50 -0.79 3.64
N ASN A 167 -16.72 -2.06 3.35
CA ASN A 167 -16.01 -3.21 3.93
C ASN A 167 -15.37 -4.08 2.84
N LYS A 168 -15.27 -3.55 1.63
CA LYS A 168 -14.71 -4.22 0.47
C LYS A 168 -13.35 -3.64 0.16
N GLY A 169 -12.32 -4.32 0.56
CA GLY A 169 -10.97 -3.91 0.28
C GLY A 169 -9.98 -5.07 0.32
N GLY A 170 -8.87 -4.90 -0.39
CA GLY A 170 -7.87 -5.92 -0.55
C GLY A 170 -6.53 -5.39 -1.04
N PHE A 171 -5.71 -6.32 -1.47
CA PHE A 171 -4.33 -6.07 -1.89
C PHE A 171 -4.08 -6.65 -3.26
N LEU A 172 -3.51 -5.84 -4.15
CA LEU A 172 -2.89 -6.30 -5.38
C LEU A 172 -1.38 -6.40 -5.14
N ALA A 173 -0.88 -7.62 -4.93
CA ALA A 173 0.54 -7.85 -4.65
C ALA A 173 1.30 -8.18 -5.93
N ILE A 174 2.43 -7.52 -6.16
CA ILE A 174 3.36 -7.78 -7.26
C ILE A 174 4.66 -8.31 -6.68
N ASN A 175 5.05 -9.51 -7.09
CA ASN A 175 6.35 -10.09 -6.76
C ASN A 175 7.43 -9.42 -7.62
N LYS A 176 8.21 -8.53 -7.03
CA LYS A 176 9.27 -7.80 -7.73
C LYS A 176 10.45 -8.65 -8.21
N GLU A 177 10.51 -9.93 -7.80
CA GLU A 177 11.58 -10.83 -8.18
C GLU A 177 11.29 -11.59 -9.49
N ASN A 178 10.00 -11.85 -9.79
CA ASN A 178 9.61 -12.68 -10.93
C ASN A 178 8.37 -12.18 -11.71
N GLY A 179 7.73 -11.07 -11.27
CA GLY A 179 6.57 -10.49 -11.93
C GLY A 179 5.24 -11.20 -11.66
N GLU A 180 5.19 -12.18 -10.75
CA GLU A 180 3.91 -12.77 -10.35
C GLU A 180 3.01 -11.74 -9.66
N ILE A 181 1.70 -11.81 -9.94
CA ILE A 181 0.67 -10.94 -9.37
C ILE A 181 -0.32 -11.81 -8.58
N ALA A 182 -0.78 -11.33 -7.44
CA ALA A 182 -1.81 -11.97 -6.64
C ALA A 182 -2.79 -10.94 -6.09
N LEU A 183 -4.08 -11.25 -6.16
CA LEU A 183 -5.13 -10.49 -5.50
C LEU A 183 -5.50 -11.22 -4.20
N LEU A 184 -5.48 -10.49 -3.08
CA LEU A 184 -5.96 -10.96 -1.79
C LEU A 184 -7.07 -10.05 -1.29
N ILE A 185 -8.26 -10.58 -1.14
CA ILE A 185 -9.39 -9.92 -0.47
C ILE A 185 -9.56 -10.61 0.89
N PRO A 186 -9.07 -10.02 1.99
CA PRO A 186 -9.19 -10.62 3.31
C PRO A 186 -10.64 -10.67 3.77
N ALA A 187 -11.01 -11.70 4.52
CA ALA A 187 -12.33 -11.76 5.14
C ALA A 187 -12.49 -10.62 6.17
N GLU A 188 -13.72 -10.12 6.33
CA GLU A 188 -14.01 -9.02 7.26
C GLU A 188 -13.60 -9.38 8.71
N MET A 189 -13.79 -10.63 9.10
CA MET A 189 -13.41 -11.13 10.43
C MET A 189 -11.91 -11.11 10.73
N ASP A 190 -11.07 -11.08 9.69
CA ASP A 190 -9.61 -11.03 9.82
C ASP A 190 -9.10 -9.59 9.98
N LYS A 191 -9.95 -8.61 9.71
CA LYS A 191 -9.62 -7.19 9.80
C LYS A 191 -9.89 -6.65 11.20
N PRO A 192 -8.97 -5.86 11.78
CA PRO A 192 -9.20 -5.28 13.10
C PRO A 192 -10.27 -4.18 13.07
N ASN A 193 -11.01 -4.01 14.16
CA ASN A 193 -11.84 -2.82 14.34
C ASN A 193 -10.94 -1.58 14.44
N ILE A 194 -10.79 -0.87 13.34
CA ILE A 194 -9.82 0.22 13.21
C ILE A 194 -10.10 1.39 14.16
N LYS A 195 -11.36 1.74 14.41
CA LYS A 195 -11.72 2.83 15.33
C LYS A 195 -11.30 2.50 16.78
N HIS A 196 -11.53 1.25 17.19
CA HIS A 196 -11.07 0.76 18.48
C HIS A 196 -9.54 0.74 18.57
N ARG A 197 -8.86 0.24 17.53
CA ARG A 197 -7.40 0.22 17.46
C ARG A 197 -6.80 1.62 17.57
N ILE A 198 -7.30 2.59 16.82
CA ILE A 198 -6.84 3.99 16.88
C ILE A 198 -7.05 4.56 18.27
N SER A 199 -8.24 4.33 18.87
CA SER A 199 -8.53 4.80 20.21
C SER A 199 -7.57 4.24 21.27
N LYS A 200 -7.26 2.95 21.16
CA LYS A 200 -6.29 2.26 22.03
C LYS A 200 -4.89 2.85 21.85
N LEU A 201 -4.40 2.94 20.60
CA LEU A 201 -3.08 3.51 20.31
C LEU A 201 -2.91 4.93 20.83
N LYS A 202 -3.91 5.82 20.63
CA LYS A 202 -3.88 7.20 21.14
C LYS A 202 -3.73 7.30 22.67
N LYS A 203 -4.19 6.28 23.41
CA LYS A 203 -3.98 6.18 24.86
C LYS A 203 -2.60 5.64 25.19
N GLU A 204 -2.20 4.55 24.54
CA GLU A 204 -0.94 3.86 24.82
C GLU A 204 0.30 4.69 24.47
N LEU A 205 0.25 5.45 23.38
CA LEU A 205 1.35 6.34 22.97
C LEU A 205 1.63 7.48 23.97
N LYS A 206 0.70 7.77 24.90
CA LYS A 206 0.85 8.78 25.97
C LYS A 206 1.36 8.19 27.28
N LEU A 207 1.56 6.87 27.37
CA LEU A 207 2.07 6.24 28.57
C LEU A 207 3.53 6.64 28.82
N ALA A 208 3.91 6.75 30.09
CA ALA A 208 5.27 7.05 30.49
C ALA A 208 6.26 5.87 30.20
N THR A 209 5.72 4.67 30.01
CA THR A 209 6.49 3.47 29.72
C THR A 209 5.85 2.71 28.56
N PRO A 210 6.64 1.98 27.73
CA PRO A 210 6.11 1.24 26.60
C PRO A 210 5.13 0.15 27.02
N PRO A 211 4.02 -0.04 26.29
CA PRO A 211 3.01 -1.06 26.54
C PRO A 211 3.51 -2.48 26.29
#